data_8e7baa067db0b8dd4f117dd4242dd9e7
#
_entry.id   8e7baa067db0b8dd4f117dd4242dd9e7
#
_cell.length_a   1.000
_cell.length_b   1.000
_cell.length_c   1.000
_cell.angle_alpha   90.00
_cell.angle_beta   90.00
_cell.angle_gamma   90.00
#
_symmetry.space_group_name_H-M   'P 1'
#
loop_
_entity.id
_entity.type
_entity.pdbx_description
1 polymer ?
#
loop_
_entity_poly.entity_id
_entity_poly.type
_entity_poly.pdbx_seq_one_letter_code
_entity_poly.pdbx_strand_id
1 'polypeptide(L)'
;MREKFRELVKKKNRIYANLELLHWDLETKTPVKSKPYLSDLVAELSMQEYDLFTSDEFVNLVENLNKEKENLSEIEKKEIELSMEDIERMKKIPSDEYEAYAKLTSINQGIWEEAKSKKDFSIVKANLEKIFNYNKKFAEYRRKNEKNLYDVLLNDYEKGMDIEKLDIFFNELKKEIVPFLKKIQEKKKSLKENRCSSWWGYTI
;
A
#
# COMPACT_ATOMS: atom_id res chain seq x y z
N MET A 1 -18.14 -26.05 -2.86
CA MET A 1 -17.67 -24.79 -3.44
C MET A 1 -17.45 -23.73 -2.35
N ARG A 2 -18.47 -23.32 -1.60
CA ARG A 2 -18.36 -22.30 -0.52
C ARG A 2 -17.32 -22.63 0.57
N GLU A 3 -17.29 -23.88 1.03
CA GLU A 3 -16.34 -24.30 2.06
C GLU A 3 -14.89 -24.15 1.60
N LYS A 4 -14.62 -24.58 0.36
CA LYS A 4 -13.30 -24.42 -0.24
C LYS A 4 -12.91 -22.94 -0.43
N PHE A 5 -13.85 -22.09 -0.82
CA PHE A 5 -13.61 -20.65 -0.87
C PHE A 5 -13.23 -20.08 0.50
N ARG A 6 -13.97 -20.44 1.55
CA ARG A 6 -13.65 -20.03 2.92
C ARG A 6 -12.26 -20.50 3.39
N GLU A 7 -11.84 -21.71 3.00
CA GLU A 7 -10.49 -22.20 3.29
C GLU A 7 -9.41 -21.38 2.60
N LEU A 8 -9.61 -21.04 1.32
CA LEU A 8 -8.65 -20.21 0.57
C LEU A 8 -8.62 -18.77 1.09
N VAL A 9 -9.76 -18.19 1.45
CA VAL A 9 -9.82 -16.88 2.13
C VAL A 9 -9.10 -16.91 3.49
N LYS A 10 -9.27 -17.99 4.28
CA LYS A 10 -8.49 -18.14 5.52
C LYS A 10 -6.99 -18.23 5.25
N LYS A 11 -6.57 -18.93 4.20
CA LYS A 11 -5.16 -19.01 3.80
C LYS A 11 -4.64 -17.62 3.42
N LYS A 12 -5.38 -16.87 2.59
CA LYS A 12 -5.08 -15.48 2.25
C LYS A 12 -4.88 -14.62 3.50
N ASN A 13 -5.86 -14.64 4.40
CA ASN A 13 -5.81 -13.82 5.61
C ASN A 13 -4.61 -14.17 6.53
N ARG A 14 -4.16 -15.43 6.53
CA ARG A 14 -2.94 -15.83 7.26
C ARG A 14 -1.68 -15.28 6.60
N ILE A 15 -1.58 -15.33 5.27
CA ILE A 15 -0.45 -14.75 4.53
C ILE A 15 -0.39 -13.25 4.83
N TYR A 16 -1.52 -12.57 4.69
CA TYR A 16 -1.62 -11.13 4.95
C TYR A 16 -1.22 -10.76 6.38
N ALA A 17 -1.74 -11.47 7.38
CA ALA A 17 -1.41 -11.24 8.78
C ALA A 17 0.09 -11.44 9.08
N ASN A 18 0.72 -12.43 8.44
CA ASN A 18 2.16 -12.64 8.55
C ASN A 18 2.96 -11.50 7.89
N LEU A 19 2.54 -11.04 6.72
CA LEU A 19 3.16 -9.91 6.04
C LEU A 19 3.10 -8.65 6.89
N GLU A 20 1.94 -8.33 7.47
CA GLU A 20 1.77 -7.18 8.37
C GLU A 20 2.69 -7.24 9.59
N LEU A 21 2.81 -8.40 10.22
CA LEU A 21 3.72 -8.60 11.34
C LEU A 21 5.19 -8.44 10.95
N LEU A 22 5.59 -8.96 9.79
CA LEU A 22 6.95 -8.84 9.29
C LEU A 22 7.28 -7.39 8.90
N HIS A 23 6.36 -6.69 8.25
CA HIS A 23 6.53 -5.26 7.96
C HIS A 23 6.67 -4.43 9.24
N TRP A 24 5.79 -4.67 10.22
CA TRP A 24 5.91 -4.02 11.52
C TRP A 24 7.27 -4.25 12.18
N ASP A 25 7.75 -5.49 12.15
CA ASP A 25 9.03 -5.84 12.74
C ASP A 25 10.21 -5.18 11.99
N LEU A 26 10.20 -5.22 10.66
CA LEU A 26 11.18 -4.54 9.81
C LEU A 26 11.29 -3.04 10.09
N GLU A 27 10.17 -2.37 10.33
CA GLU A 27 10.11 -0.94 10.56
C GLU A 27 10.46 -0.52 11.99
N THR A 28 10.36 -1.43 12.97
CA THR A 28 10.48 -1.07 14.38
C THR A 28 11.59 -1.76 15.14
N LYS A 29 11.67 -3.09 15.12
CA LYS A 29 12.48 -3.88 16.05
C LYS A 29 13.64 -4.65 15.42
N THR A 30 13.62 -4.87 14.12
CA THR A 30 14.59 -5.74 13.45
C THR A 30 16.01 -5.17 13.50
N PRO A 31 16.98 -5.93 14.05
CA PRO A 31 18.38 -5.56 13.98
C PRO A 31 18.84 -5.43 12.52
N VAL A 32 19.71 -4.45 12.23
CA VAL A 32 20.16 -4.13 10.85
C VAL A 32 20.67 -5.37 10.12
N LYS A 33 21.41 -6.26 10.79
CA LYS A 33 21.96 -7.48 10.19
C LYS A 33 20.91 -8.53 9.83
N SER A 34 19.72 -8.47 10.45
CA SER A 34 18.61 -9.41 10.19
C SER A 34 17.65 -8.91 9.10
N LYS A 35 17.72 -7.62 8.75
CA LYS A 35 16.82 -7.02 7.74
C LYS A 35 16.84 -7.72 6.39
N PRO A 36 18.01 -8.11 5.81
CA PRO A 36 18.01 -8.82 4.52
C PRO A 36 17.22 -10.13 4.58
N TYR A 37 17.39 -10.92 5.63
CA TYR A 37 16.65 -12.18 5.79
C TYR A 37 15.13 -11.98 5.89
N LEU A 38 14.69 -11.00 6.66
CA LEU A 38 13.25 -10.69 6.77
C LEU A 38 12.69 -10.10 5.47
N SER A 39 13.49 -9.32 4.74
CA SER A 39 13.10 -8.80 3.43
C SER A 39 12.91 -9.92 2.41
N ASP A 40 13.76 -10.94 2.42
CA ASP A 40 13.61 -12.12 1.56
C ASP A 40 12.33 -12.90 1.93
N LEU A 41 12.03 -13.04 3.22
CA LEU A 41 10.81 -13.70 3.69
C LEU A 41 9.53 -12.92 3.32
N VAL A 42 9.57 -11.59 3.38
CA VAL A 42 8.47 -10.73 2.90
C VAL A 42 8.24 -10.93 1.40
N ALA A 43 9.32 -10.97 0.60
CA ALA A 43 9.22 -11.20 -0.84
C ALA A 43 8.62 -12.59 -1.14
N GLU A 44 9.05 -13.63 -0.43
CA GLU A 44 8.52 -15.00 -0.57
C GLU A 44 7.01 -15.07 -0.23
N LEU A 45 6.60 -14.47 0.88
CA LEU A 45 5.18 -14.44 1.27
C LEU A 45 4.33 -13.62 0.30
N SER A 46 4.87 -12.53 -0.24
CA SER A 46 4.20 -11.74 -1.28
C SER A 46 3.98 -12.55 -2.56
N MET A 47 4.95 -13.39 -2.92
CA MET A 47 4.78 -14.32 -4.05
C MET A 47 3.73 -15.39 -3.75
N GLN A 48 3.68 -15.93 -2.53
CA GLN A 48 2.63 -16.88 -2.15
C GLN A 48 1.23 -16.25 -2.20
N GLU A 49 1.10 -14.97 -1.87
CA GLU A 49 -0.14 -14.21 -2.02
C GLU A 49 -0.50 -14.04 -3.51
N TYR A 50 0.46 -13.63 -4.33
CA TYR A 50 0.28 -13.48 -5.77
C TYR A 50 -0.16 -14.80 -6.42
N ASP A 51 0.53 -15.89 -6.14
CA ASP A 51 0.23 -17.22 -6.68
C ASP A 51 -1.19 -17.68 -6.28
N LEU A 52 -1.61 -17.38 -5.05
CA LEU A 52 -2.97 -17.70 -4.61
C LEU A 52 -4.02 -16.96 -5.43
N PHE A 53 -3.87 -15.65 -5.62
CA PHE A 53 -4.84 -14.83 -6.35
C PHE A 53 -4.87 -15.09 -7.85
N THR A 54 -3.74 -15.53 -8.43
CA THR A 54 -3.63 -15.79 -9.87
C THR A 54 -3.86 -17.25 -10.22
N SER A 55 -3.98 -18.16 -9.22
CA SER A 55 -4.23 -19.59 -9.47
C SER A 55 -5.57 -19.80 -10.15
N ASP A 56 -5.60 -20.71 -11.13
CA ASP A 56 -6.84 -21.09 -11.80
C ASP A 56 -7.89 -21.63 -10.82
N GLU A 57 -7.46 -22.29 -9.75
CA GLU A 57 -8.33 -22.81 -8.71
C GLU A 57 -9.10 -21.69 -8.01
N PHE A 58 -8.39 -20.64 -7.53
CA PHE A 58 -9.02 -19.53 -6.83
C PHE A 58 -9.88 -18.69 -7.77
N VAL A 59 -9.36 -18.37 -8.96
CA VAL A 59 -10.07 -17.58 -9.98
C VAL A 59 -11.38 -18.25 -10.37
N ASN A 60 -11.34 -19.52 -10.80
CA ASN A 60 -12.55 -20.26 -11.21
C ASN A 60 -13.56 -20.38 -10.07
N LEU A 61 -13.09 -20.56 -8.84
CA LEU A 61 -13.97 -20.69 -7.68
C LEU A 61 -14.72 -19.38 -7.40
N VAL A 62 -14.01 -18.25 -7.43
CA VAL A 62 -14.59 -16.91 -7.21
C VAL A 62 -15.55 -16.55 -8.34
N GLU A 63 -15.18 -16.79 -9.60
CA GLU A 63 -16.04 -16.54 -10.76
C GLU A 63 -17.33 -17.35 -10.70
N ASN A 64 -17.26 -18.63 -10.33
CA ASN A 64 -18.44 -19.48 -10.22
C ASN A 64 -19.36 -19.05 -9.07
N LEU A 65 -18.80 -18.68 -7.91
CA LEU A 65 -19.58 -18.15 -6.80
C LEU A 65 -20.22 -16.81 -7.15
N ASN A 66 -19.55 -15.96 -7.92
CA ASN A 66 -20.11 -14.70 -8.38
C ASN A 66 -21.31 -14.89 -9.32
N LYS A 67 -21.35 -15.96 -10.13
CA LYS A 67 -22.52 -16.30 -10.95
C LYS A 67 -23.73 -16.72 -10.11
N GLU A 68 -23.50 -17.30 -8.93
CA GLU A 68 -24.52 -17.78 -7.99
C GLU A 68 -24.79 -16.81 -6.83
N LYS A 69 -24.36 -15.55 -6.95
CA LYS A 69 -24.37 -14.57 -5.85
C LYS A 69 -25.72 -14.32 -5.20
N GLU A 70 -26.82 -14.52 -5.93
CA GLU A 70 -28.20 -14.37 -5.41
C GLU A 70 -28.47 -15.28 -4.20
N ASN A 71 -27.80 -16.43 -4.13
CA ASN A 71 -27.96 -17.43 -3.06
C ASN A 71 -26.97 -17.24 -1.88
N LEU A 72 -26.23 -16.14 -1.85
CA LEU A 72 -25.19 -15.86 -0.87
C LEU A 72 -25.65 -14.82 0.16
N SER A 73 -25.09 -14.90 1.36
CA SER A 73 -25.25 -13.84 2.36
C SER A 73 -24.56 -12.55 1.91
N GLU A 74 -24.96 -11.41 2.46
CA GLU A 74 -24.34 -10.10 2.14
C GLU A 74 -22.83 -10.08 2.41
N ILE A 75 -22.38 -10.77 3.45
CA ILE A 75 -20.95 -10.90 3.77
C ILE A 75 -20.24 -11.68 2.67
N GLU A 76 -20.77 -12.83 2.26
CA GLU A 76 -20.17 -13.64 1.19
C GLU A 76 -20.16 -12.90 -0.14
N LYS A 77 -21.23 -12.16 -0.47
CA LYS A 77 -21.27 -11.29 -1.67
C LYS A 77 -20.12 -10.29 -1.65
N LYS A 78 -19.90 -9.65 -0.51
CA LYS A 78 -18.82 -8.66 -0.36
C LYS A 78 -17.44 -9.29 -0.41
N GLU A 79 -17.23 -10.44 0.20
CA GLU A 79 -15.96 -11.19 0.12
C GLU A 79 -15.65 -11.59 -1.33
N ILE A 80 -16.65 -12.00 -2.11
CA ILE A 80 -16.47 -12.35 -3.52
C ILE A 80 -16.16 -11.11 -4.36
N GLU A 81 -16.87 -10.00 -4.15
CA GLU A 81 -16.60 -8.73 -4.81
C GLU A 81 -15.12 -8.29 -4.58
N LEU A 82 -14.67 -8.29 -3.32
CA LEU A 82 -13.31 -7.94 -2.99
C LEU A 82 -12.29 -8.92 -3.59
N SER A 83 -12.60 -10.21 -3.59
CA SER A 83 -11.73 -11.21 -4.21
C SER A 83 -11.63 -11.05 -5.72
N MET A 84 -12.72 -10.68 -6.40
CA MET A 84 -12.71 -10.36 -7.84
C MET A 84 -11.81 -9.16 -8.14
N GLU A 85 -11.88 -8.12 -7.32
CA GLU A 85 -11.02 -6.93 -7.45
C GLU A 85 -9.54 -7.28 -7.26
N ASP A 86 -9.22 -8.08 -6.24
CA ASP A 86 -7.85 -8.54 -5.99
C ASP A 86 -7.32 -9.38 -7.16
N ILE A 87 -8.12 -10.32 -7.67
CA ILE A 87 -7.77 -11.12 -8.86
C ILE A 87 -7.51 -10.21 -10.06
N GLU A 88 -8.40 -9.27 -10.33
CA GLU A 88 -8.27 -8.35 -11.46
C GLU A 88 -7.00 -7.50 -11.35
N ARG A 89 -6.66 -7.08 -10.15
CA ARG A 89 -5.46 -6.30 -9.87
C ARG A 89 -4.18 -7.10 -10.10
N MET A 90 -4.13 -8.33 -9.58
CA MET A 90 -2.92 -9.16 -9.60
C MET A 90 -2.70 -9.86 -10.95
N LYS A 91 -3.74 -10.40 -11.57
CA LYS A 91 -3.64 -11.20 -12.81
C LYS A 91 -3.10 -10.43 -14.02
N LYS A 92 -3.20 -9.11 -14.00
CA LYS A 92 -2.67 -8.24 -15.07
C LYS A 92 -1.16 -8.01 -14.97
N ILE A 93 -0.55 -8.31 -13.85
CA ILE A 93 0.87 -8.09 -13.61
C ILE A 93 1.61 -9.42 -13.87
N PRO A 94 2.64 -9.46 -14.74
CA PRO A 94 3.47 -10.65 -14.92
C PRO A 94 4.16 -11.08 -13.62
N SER A 95 4.22 -12.39 -13.39
CA SER A 95 4.75 -12.97 -12.14
C SER A 95 6.20 -12.58 -11.87
N ASP A 96 7.04 -12.63 -12.90
CA ASP A 96 8.45 -12.26 -12.83
C ASP A 96 8.67 -10.79 -12.46
N GLU A 97 7.81 -9.92 -12.98
CA GLU A 97 7.85 -8.49 -12.65
C GLU A 97 7.34 -8.22 -11.23
N TYR A 98 6.32 -8.93 -10.80
CA TYR A 98 5.82 -8.83 -9.42
C TYR A 98 6.86 -9.30 -8.42
N GLU A 99 7.53 -10.44 -8.67
CA GLU A 99 8.62 -10.96 -7.85
C GLU A 99 9.76 -9.93 -7.73
N ALA A 100 10.22 -9.41 -8.87
CA ALA A 100 11.29 -8.40 -8.89
C ALA A 100 10.90 -7.12 -8.12
N TYR A 101 9.65 -6.69 -8.22
CA TYR A 101 9.11 -5.55 -7.49
C TYR A 101 9.02 -5.82 -5.98
N ALA A 102 8.47 -6.95 -5.57
CA ALA A 102 8.35 -7.33 -4.17
C ALA A 102 9.74 -7.40 -3.49
N LYS A 103 10.72 -7.98 -4.15
CA LYS A 103 12.11 -8.01 -3.67
C LYS A 103 12.72 -6.62 -3.59
N LEU A 104 12.51 -5.80 -4.61
CA LEU A 104 13.03 -4.41 -4.64
C LEU A 104 12.47 -3.57 -3.51
N THR A 105 11.15 -3.63 -3.27
CA THR A 105 10.48 -2.82 -2.24
C THR A 105 10.87 -3.25 -0.83
N SER A 106 10.95 -4.56 -0.56
CA SER A 106 11.35 -5.08 0.75
C SER A 106 12.77 -4.69 1.13
N ILE A 107 13.72 -4.75 0.19
CA ILE A 107 15.12 -4.33 0.41
C ILE A 107 15.22 -2.80 0.54
N ASN A 108 14.40 -2.06 -0.20
CA ASN A 108 14.48 -0.60 -0.23
C ASN A 108 14.18 0.05 1.12
N GLN A 109 13.42 -0.59 2.01
CA GLN A 109 13.15 -0.07 3.34
C GLN A 109 14.46 0.19 4.12
N GLY A 110 15.36 -0.78 4.16
CA GLY A 110 16.66 -0.63 4.84
C GLY A 110 17.56 0.43 4.17
N ILE A 111 17.54 0.49 2.84
CA ILE A 111 18.31 1.48 2.07
C ILE A 111 17.79 2.90 2.33
N TRP A 112 16.46 3.07 2.41
CA TRP A 112 15.85 4.36 2.74
C TRP A 112 16.22 4.83 4.16
N GLU A 113 16.22 3.93 5.15
CA GLU A 113 16.63 4.27 6.52
C GLU A 113 18.10 4.71 6.57
N GLU A 114 18.98 4.02 5.83
CA GLU A 114 20.39 4.40 5.72
C GLU A 114 20.53 5.79 5.09
N ALA A 115 19.85 6.03 3.96
CA ALA A 115 19.84 7.31 3.27
C ALA A 115 19.36 8.45 4.19
N LYS A 116 18.27 8.21 4.93
CA LYS A 116 17.71 9.16 5.89
C LYS A 116 18.69 9.45 7.04
N SER A 117 19.29 8.43 7.61
CA SER A 117 20.27 8.54 8.69
C SER A 117 21.50 9.36 8.26
N LYS A 118 22.01 9.08 7.06
CA LYS A 118 23.17 9.78 6.48
C LYS A 118 22.81 11.13 5.85
N LYS A 119 21.51 11.48 5.73
CA LYS A 119 21.00 12.65 5.00
C LYS A 119 21.50 12.71 3.56
N ASP A 120 21.64 11.55 2.93
CA ASP A 120 22.15 11.39 1.57
C ASP A 120 21.13 10.69 0.68
N PHE A 121 20.42 11.47 -0.13
CA PHE A 121 19.42 10.96 -1.06
C PHE A 121 19.99 10.09 -2.16
N SER A 122 21.29 10.26 -2.51
CA SER A 122 21.91 9.49 -3.58
C SER A 122 21.89 7.98 -3.32
N ILE A 123 21.92 7.57 -2.04
CA ILE A 123 21.87 6.16 -1.61
C ILE A 123 20.58 5.47 -2.06
N VAL A 124 19.44 6.15 -1.98
CA VAL A 124 18.11 5.56 -2.27
C VAL A 124 17.59 5.88 -3.67
N LYS A 125 18.16 6.89 -4.34
CA LYS A 125 17.67 7.44 -5.62
C LYS A 125 17.43 6.38 -6.68
N ALA A 126 18.43 5.56 -6.96
CA ALA A 126 18.35 4.55 -8.03
C ALA A 126 17.24 3.50 -7.78
N ASN A 127 17.02 3.13 -6.51
CA ASN A 127 15.96 2.19 -6.15
C ASN A 127 14.58 2.85 -6.24
N LEU A 128 14.44 4.10 -5.81
CA LEU A 128 13.20 4.85 -5.98
C LEU A 128 12.81 5.00 -7.45
N GLU A 129 13.77 5.32 -8.32
CA GLU A 129 13.52 5.38 -9.77
C GLU A 129 12.99 4.06 -10.32
N LYS A 130 13.54 2.92 -9.90
CA LYS A 130 13.04 1.59 -10.28
C LYS A 130 11.62 1.35 -9.75
N ILE A 131 11.35 1.67 -8.48
CA ILE A 131 10.04 1.51 -7.85
C ILE A 131 8.99 2.36 -8.60
N PHE A 132 9.29 3.62 -8.90
CA PHE A 132 8.41 4.48 -9.69
C PHE A 132 8.14 3.92 -11.10
N ASN A 133 9.15 3.35 -11.74
CA ASN A 133 8.98 2.74 -13.06
C ASN A 133 8.08 1.50 -13.00
N TYR A 134 8.24 0.63 -11.99
CA TYR A 134 7.34 -0.50 -11.77
C TYR A 134 5.90 -0.03 -11.49
N ASN A 135 5.72 0.96 -10.61
CA ASN A 135 4.39 1.47 -10.30
C ASN A 135 3.70 2.05 -11.53
N LYS A 136 4.41 2.81 -12.39
CA LYS A 136 3.88 3.29 -13.66
C LYS A 136 3.49 2.14 -14.58
N LYS A 137 4.36 1.13 -14.71
CA LYS A 137 4.13 -0.04 -15.56
C LYS A 137 2.93 -0.86 -15.08
N PHE A 138 2.81 -1.10 -13.77
CA PHE A 138 1.68 -1.81 -13.19
C PHE A 138 0.38 -1.02 -13.28
N ALA A 139 0.43 0.30 -13.15
CA ALA A 139 -0.71 1.16 -13.40
C ALA A 139 -1.17 1.07 -14.86
N GLU A 140 -0.23 1.05 -15.84
CA GLU A 140 -0.56 0.89 -17.26
C GLU A 140 -1.22 -0.46 -17.55
N TYR A 141 -0.74 -1.56 -16.96
CA TYR A 141 -1.37 -2.88 -17.09
C TYR A 141 -2.80 -2.93 -16.55
N ARG A 142 -3.08 -2.16 -15.48
CA ARG A 142 -4.39 -2.15 -14.81
C ARG A 142 -5.35 -1.11 -15.34
N ARG A 143 -4.84 -0.09 -16.06
CA ARG A 143 -5.62 1.02 -16.61
C ARG A 143 -6.81 0.53 -17.42
N LYS A 144 -7.96 1.16 -17.22
CA LYS A 144 -9.21 0.94 -17.98
C LYS A 144 -9.60 2.23 -18.69
N ASN A 145 -10.23 3.14 -17.96
CA ASN A 145 -10.77 4.40 -18.48
C ASN A 145 -10.23 5.62 -17.74
N GLU A 146 -9.25 5.42 -16.84
CA GLU A 146 -8.67 6.49 -16.07
C GLU A 146 -7.93 7.48 -16.96
N LYS A 147 -8.09 8.79 -16.71
CA LYS A 147 -7.48 9.86 -17.49
C LYS A 147 -5.95 9.85 -17.42
N ASN A 148 -5.42 9.45 -16.24
CA ASN A 148 -3.99 9.37 -16.02
C ASN A 148 -3.62 8.16 -15.14
N LEU A 149 -2.34 7.79 -15.12
CA LEU A 149 -1.85 6.63 -14.36
C LEU A 149 -1.94 6.81 -12.84
N TYR A 150 -1.92 8.05 -12.37
CA TYR A 150 -2.02 8.32 -10.95
C TYR A 150 -3.40 7.97 -10.40
N ASP A 151 -4.47 8.16 -11.19
CA ASP A 151 -5.83 7.77 -10.80
C ASP A 151 -5.95 6.25 -10.60
N VAL A 152 -5.22 5.43 -11.39
CA VAL A 152 -5.16 3.98 -11.20
C VAL A 152 -4.52 3.62 -9.85
N LEU A 153 -3.40 4.28 -9.50
CA LEU A 153 -2.71 4.05 -8.24
C LEU A 153 -3.49 4.59 -7.04
N LEU A 154 -4.15 5.72 -7.23
CA LEU A 154 -4.96 6.35 -6.20
C LEU A 154 -6.12 5.44 -5.75
N ASN A 155 -6.71 4.72 -6.69
CA ASN A 155 -7.79 3.78 -6.42
C ASN A 155 -7.38 2.58 -5.53
N ASP A 156 -6.07 2.31 -5.39
CA ASP A 156 -5.56 1.29 -4.46
C ASP A 156 -5.65 1.75 -2.99
N TYR A 157 -5.66 3.06 -2.76
CA TYR A 157 -5.71 3.66 -1.42
C TYR A 157 -7.10 4.19 -1.07
N GLU A 158 -7.75 4.85 -2.04
CA GLU A 158 -9.06 5.48 -1.84
C GLU A 158 -9.96 5.17 -3.04
N LYS A 159 -10.78 4.15 -2.90
CA LYS A 159 -11.61 3.60 -3.98
C LYS A 159 -12.54 4.65 -4.58
N GLY A 160 -12.45 4.82 -5.89
CA GLY A 160 -13.26 5.79 -6.65
C GLY A 160 -12.77 7.24 -6.58
N MET A 161 -11.60 7.48 -5.95
CA MET A 161 -10.91 8.77 -6.03
C MET A 161 -10.15 8.94 -7.34
N ASP A 162 -10.09 10.20 -7.79
CA ASP A 162 -9.28 10.68 -8.89
C ASP A 162 -8.63 12.04 -8.53
N ILE A 163 -7.70 12.51 -9.36
CA ILE A 163 -7.01 13.77 -9.12
C ILE A 163 -7.99 14.94 -9.02
N GLU A 164 -9.03 14.98 -9.86
CA GLU A 164 -9.98 16.09 -9.89
C GLU A 164 -10.72 16.21 -8.54
N LYS A 165 -11.17 15.08 -7.98
CA LYS A 165 -11.83 15.05 -6.65
C LYS A 165 -10.87 15.44 -5.53
N LEU A 166 -9.61 14.95 -5.59
CA LEU A 166 -8.59 15.32 -4.62
C LEU A 166 -8.25 16.81 -4.68
N ASP A 167 -8.13 17.38 -5.86
CA ASP A 167 -7.86 18.81 -6.02
C ASP A 167 -8.97 19.66 -5.43
N ILE A 168 -10.24 19.29 -5.65
CA ILE A 168 -11.38 19.96 -5.02
C ILE A 168 -11.26 19.89 -3.49
N PHE A 169 -11.10 18.68 -2.96
CA PHE A 169 -10.99 18.45 -1.51
C PHE A 169 -9.83 19.23 -0.88
N PHE A 170 -8.62 19.13 -1.44
CA PHE A 170 -7.47 19.82 -0.88
C PHE A 170 -7.51 21.34 -1.06
N ASN A 171 -8.13 21.84 -2.13
CA ASN A 171 -8.31 23.29 -2.30
C ASN A 171 -9.28 23.85 -1.26
N GLU A 172 -10.34 23.15 -0.91
CA GLU A 172 -11.26 23.56 0.16
C GLU A 172 -10.55 23.47 1.53
N LEU A 173 -9.87 22.36 1.79
CA LEU A 173 -9.13 22.18 3.03
C LEU A 173 -8.06 23.27 3.25
N LYS A 174 -7.33 23.65 2.20
CA LYS A 174 -6.33 24.72 2.25
C LYS A 174 -6.96 26.09 2.61
N LYS A 175 -8.15 26.39 2.13
CA LYS A 175 -8.85 27.65 2.45
C LYS A 175 -9.08 27.81 3.95
N GLU A 176 -9.34 26.71 4.66
CA GLU A 176 -9.59 26.72 6.11
C GLU A 176 -8.28 26.56 6.93
N ILE A 177 -7.45 25.59 6.57
CA ILE A 177 -6.24 25.26 7.36
C ILE A 177 -5.18 26.35 7.27
N VAL A 178 -4.94 26.93 6.10
CA VAL A 178 -3.87 27.92 5.93
C VAL A 178 -4.10 29.19 6.76
N PRO A 179 -5.31 29.81 6.74
CA PRO A 179 -5.60 30.94 7.64
C PRO A 179 -5.52 30.56 9.12
N PHE A 180 -5.97 29.37 9.48
CA PHE A 180 -5.90 28.88 10.85
C PHE A 180 -4.47 28.74 11.35
N LEU A 181 -3.57 28.14 10.54
CA LEU A 181 -2.15 28.03 10.86
C LEU A 181 -1.49 29.40 11.01
N LYS A 182 -1.83 30.37 10.14
CA LYS A 182 -1.33 31.75 10.27
C LYS A 182 -1.73 32.37 11.59
N LYS A 183 -3.00 32.23 12.01
CA LYS A 183 -3.47 32.71 13.32
C LYS A 183 -2.72 32.07 14.50
N ILE A 184 -2.43 30.76 14.42
CA ILE A 184 -1.63 30.07 15.44
C ILE A 184 -0.20 30.64 15.49
N GLN A 185 0.42 30.83 14.32
CA GLN A 185 1.79 31.38 14.24
C GLN A 185 1.85 32.81 14.79
N GLU A 186 0.88 33.65 14.50
CA GLU A 186 0.77 35.02 15.03
C GLU A 186 0.61 35.01 16.55
N LYS A 187 -0.29 34.15 17.08
CA LYS A 187 -0.42 33.98 18.55
C LYS A 187 0.86 33.44 19.18
N LYS A 188 1.57 32.52 18.56
CA LYS A 188 2.84 31.99 19.07
C LYS A 188 3.92 33.06 19.11
N LYS A 189 3.93 34.00 18.15
CA LYS A 189 4.83 35.16 18.15
C LYS A 189 4.45 36.17 19.26
N SER A 190 3.16 36.33 19.57
CA SER A 190 2.68 37.22 20.63
C SER A 190 2.83 36.62 22.03
N LEU A 191 2.80 35.33 22.18
CA LEU A 191 3.14 34.57 23.39
C LEU A 191 4.66 34.43 23.45
N LYS A 192 5.36 35.58 23.63
CA LYS A 192 6.80 35.58 23.82
C LYS A 192 7.22 34.47 24.77
N GLU A 193 8.04 33.53 24.23
CA GLU A 193 9.15 32.82 24.88
C GLU A 193 8.98 32.30 26.32
N ASN A 194 7.80 32.33 26.89
CA ASN A 194 7.59 31.81 28.23
C ASN A 194 6.76 30.52 28.24
N ARG A 195 7.45 29.43 28.43
CA ARG A 195 6.96 28.17 29.04
C ARG A 195 6.37 27.05 28.19
N CYS A 196 6.56 26.96 26.88
CA CYS A 196 6.20 25.72 26.18
C CYS A 196 7.37 24.96 25.53
N SER A 197 8.60 25.36 25.73
CA SER A 197 9.77 24.64 25.23
C SER A 197 10.11 23.35 25.99
N SER A 198 9.47 23.08 27.11
CA SER A 198 9.74 21.88 27.93
C SER A 198 8.75 20.73 27.75
N TRP A 199 7.66 20.90 26.98
CA TRP A 199 6.60 19.88 26.86
C TRP A 199 6.53 19.18 25.51
N TRP A 200 7.19 19.70 24.48
CA TRP A 200 7.22 19.06 23.16
C TRP A 200 8.67 18.90 22.70
N GLY A 201 9.30 17.84 23.18
CA GLY A 201 10.65 17.42 22.75
C GLY A 201 10.70 16.82 21.34
N TYR A 202 9.92 17.33 20.40
CA TYR A 202 10.06 17.04 18.98
C TYR A 202 10.57 18.28 18.26
N THR A 203 11.88 18.30 18.08
CA THR A 203 12.52 19.14 17.06
C THR A 203 12.22 18.52 15.70
N ILE A 204 11.48 19.25 14.85
CA ILE A 204 11.33 18.93 13.44
C ILE A 204 12.65 19.24 12.73
#